data_40d4d1374c29038a09847369bc5d8f0c
#
_entry.id   40d4d1374c29038a09847369bc5d8f0c
#
_cell.length_a   1.000
_cell.length_b   1.000
_cell.length_c   1.000
_cell.angle_alpha   90.00
_cell.angle_beta   90.00
_cell.angle_gamma   90.00
#
_symmetry.space_group_name_H-M   'P 1'
#
loop_
_entity.id
_entity.type
_entity.pdbx_description
1 polymer ?
#
loop_
_entity_poly.entity_id
_entity_poly.type
_entity_poly.pdbx_seq_one_letter_code
_entity_poly.pdbx_strand_id
1 'polypeptide(L)'
;MKRATTFLSLLALSAGLLAQSSVKTERQYLSGRGCDDMVQWDFMCTGGNNSGKWTKIGVPSCWELQGFGTYQYGMKFYGKAFPEGVADEQGLYKYEFELPAEWNGKQIELVFEGSMTDTQVKINGRKAGSMHQGAFYRFIYNVSDRVFFGSKKKNVLEVTVSKESANAGVNLAERRADYWNFGGIFRPVFIVAKPAQNIDRLAIDAKADGNFYADCFLNMAVEGARVHTVITDVKGKKVAENTSDVRTGSDHAS
;
A
#
# COMPACT_ATOMS: atom_id res chain seq x y z
N MET A 1 -57.54 -53.25 -16.17
CA MET A 1 -57.21 -51.84 -16.06
C MET A 1 -55.97 -51.71 -15.13
N LYS A 2 -54.80 -51.51 -15.71
CA LYS A 2 -53.55 -51.34 -14.97
C LYS A 2 -53.18 -49.84 -15.00
N ARG A 3 -53.14 -49.18 -13.86
CA ARG A 3 -52.69 -47.79 -13.73
C ARG A 3 -51.17 -47.79 -13.67
N ALA A 4 -50.54 -47.13 -14.62
CA ALA A 4 -49.09 -46.84 -14.58
C ALA A 4 -48.86 -45.54 -13.80
N THR A 5 -48.10 -45.62 -12.72
CA THR A 5 -47.68 -44.46 -11.93
C THR A 5 -46.33 -44.02 -12.44
N THR A 6 -46.29 -42.86 -13.08
CA THR A 6 -45.07 -42.24 -13.59
C THR A 6 -44.42 -41.46 -12.44
N PHE A 7 -43.20 -41.89 -12.01
CA PHE A 7 -42.36 -41.14 -11.07
C PHE A 7 -41.57 -40.06 -11.85
N LEU A 8 -41.88 -38.82 -11.56
CA LEU A 8 -41.13 -37.67 -12.08
C LEU A 8 -40.01 -37.36 -11.10
N SER A 9 -38.76 -37.75 -11.46
CA SER A 9 -37.56 -37.39 -10.68
C SER A 9 -37.18 -35.94 -10.98
N LEU A 10 -37.39 -35.07 -9.98
CA LEU A 10 -36.85 -33.70 -10.00
C LEU A 10 -35.34 -33.74 -9.74
N LEU A 11 -34.53 -33.58 -10.80
CA LEU A 11 -33.10 -33.28 -10.65
C LEU A 11 -32.95 -31.82 -10.22
N ALA A 12 -32.68 -31.58 -8.94
CA ALA A 12 -32.27 -30.27 -8.45
C ALA A 12 -30.84 -29.99 -8.92
N LEU A 13 -30.70 -29.18 -9.95
CA LEU A 13 -29.43 -28.61 -10.33
C LEU A 13 -29.03 -27.55 -9.28
N SER A 14 -28.17 -27.91 -8.32
CA SER A 14 -27.52 -26.95 -7.45
C SER A 14 -26.50 -26.18 -8.29
N ALA A 15 -26.89 -25.06 -8.87
CA ALA A 15 -25.96 -24.08 -9.41
C ALA A 15 -25.18 -23.51 -8.22
N GLY A 16 -23.97 -24.02 -8.02
CA GLY A 16 -23.01 -23.39 -7.12
C GLY A 16 -22.78 -21.97 -7.61
N LEU A 17 -23.23 -20.99 -6.84
CA LEU A 17 -22.76 -19.62 -6.97
C LEU A 17 -21.26 -19.66 -6.63
N LEU A 18 -20.41 -19.81 -7.65
CA LEU A 18 -19.03 -19.39 -7.56
C LEU A 18 -19.12 -17.88 -7.33
N ALA A 19 -18.77 -17.44 -6.14
CA ALA A 19 -18.63 -16.04 -5.83
C ALA A 19 -17.65 -15.46 -6.86
N GLN A 20 -18.19 -14.75 -7.85
CA GLN A 20 -17.41 -14.07 -8.87
C GLN A 20 -16.64 -13.00 -8.10
N SER A 21 -15.34 -13.21 -7.85
CA SER A 21 -14.50 -12.23 -7.19
C SER A 21 -14.65 -10.93 -7.96
N SER A 22 -15.03 -9.86 -7.25
CA SER A 22 -15.20 -8.54 -7.84
C SER A 22 -14.01 -8.21 -8.72
N VAL A 23 -14.26 -7.95 -10.00
CA VAL A 23 -13.23 -7.52 -10.98
C VAL A 23 -12.67 -6.12 -10.67
N LYS A 24 -13.15 -5.48 -9.61
CA LYS A 24 -12.78 -4.12 -9.23
C LYS A 24 -11.60 -4.12 -8.25
N THR A 25 -10.66 -3.22 -8.49
CA THR A 25 -9.65 -2.84 -7.49
C THR A 25 -10.31 -2.00 -6.39
N GLU A 26 -10.06 -2.36 -5.14
CA GLU A 26 -10.64 -1.72 -3.96
C GLU A 26 -9.53 -1.25 -3.02
N ARG A 27 -9.84 -0.26 -2.18
CA ARG A 27 -8.87 0.32 -1.23
C ARG A 27 -9.50 0.51 0.13
N GLN A 28 -8.74 0.15 1.18
CA GLN A 28 -9.07 0.42 2.58
C GLN A 28 -7.92 1.15 3.24
N TYR A 29 -8.18 2.36 3.73
CA TYR A 29 -7.20 3.11 4.51
C TYR A 29 -7.05 2.52 5.91
N LEU A 30 -5.82 2.35 6.37
CA LEU A 30 -5.46 1.95 7.73
C LEU A 30 -5.08 3.18 8.57
N SER A 31 -4.67 4.25 7.93
CA SER A 31 -4.42 5.56 8.53
C SER A 31 -5.42 6.59 8.01
N GLY A 32 -5.30 7.83 8.47
CA GLY A 32 -5.93 8.97 7.81
C GLY A 32 -5.34 9.23 6.41
N ARG A 33 -5.96 10.16 5.69
CA ARG A 33 -5.51 10.59 4.36
C ARG A 33 -4.57 11.79 4.40
N GLY A 34 -4.47 12.44 5.55
CA GLY A 34 -3.65 13.60 5.81
C GLY A 34 -3.60 13.94 7.30
N CYS A 35 -2.94 15.04 7.65
CA CYS A 35 -2.79 15.48 9.03
C CYS A 35 -4.11 15.92 9.69
N ASP A 36 -5.15 16.21 8.90
CA ASP A 36 -6.44 16.70 9.40
C ASP A 36 -7.44 15.57 9.73
N ASP A 37 -7.15 14.33 9.33
CA ASP A 37 -8.02 13.17 9.55
C ASP A 37 -7.27 11.96 10.11
N MET A 38 -6.25 12.16 10.94
CA MET A 38 -5.40 11.11 11.51
C MET A 38 -6.19 10.02 12.23
N VAL A 39 -5.74 8.77 12.05
CA VAL A 39 -6.24 7.59 12.76
C VAL A 39 -5.29 7.24 13.91
N GLN A 40 -5.83 6.94 15.09
CA GLN A 40 -5.04 6.62 16.29
C GLN A 40 -4.47 5.20 16.23
N TRP A 41 -3.15 5.07 16.25
CA TRP A 41 -2.43 3.81 16.35
C TRP A 41 -1.75 3.69 17.71
N ASP A 42 -1.48 2.46 18.17
CA ASP A 42 -0.57 2.25 19.30
C ASP A 42 0.84 2.63 18.90
N PHE A 43 1.54 3.32 19.79
CA PHE A 43 2.85 3.91 19.48
C PHE A 43 3.77 3.90 20.70
N MET A 44 5.05 3.69 20.45
CA MET A 44 6.11 3.93 21.41
C MET A 44 7.33 4.53 20.69
N CYS A 45 7.83 5.67 21.16
CA CYS A 45 9.12 6.21 20.76
C CYS A 45 10.22 5.62 21.65
N THR A 46 11.35 5.23 21.07
CA THR A 46 12.46 4.62 21.83
C THR A 46 13.37 5.62 22.52
N GLY A 47 13.38 6.87 22.08
CA GLY A 47 14.25 7.92 22.62
C GLY A 47 13.58 9.29 22.59
N GLY A 48 14.21 10.30 23.21
CA GLY A 48 13.74 11.67 23.26
C GLY A 48 12.52 11.88 24.15
N ASN A 49 11.75 12.91 23.85
CA ASN A 49 10.56 13.29 24.63
C ASN A 49 9.50 12.18 24.63
N ASN A 50 8.85 11.99 25.78
CA ASN A 50 7.75 11.03 25.97
C ASN A 50 8.03 9.59 25.50
N SER A 51 9.32 9.19 25.48
CA SER A 51 9.77 7.86 25.03
C SER A 51 9.56 6.77 26.10
N GLY A 52 9.76 5.50 25.70
CA GLY A 52 9.86 4.33 26.57
C GLY A 52 8.53 3.75 27.06
N LYS A 53 7.38 4.27 26.63
CA LYS A 53 6.06 3.75 27.02
C LYS A 53 5.12 3.69 25.81
N TRP A 54 4.27 2.69 25.78
CA TRP A 54 3.19 2.58 24.81
C TRP A 54 2.11 3.63 25.08
N THR A 55 1.67 4.27 24.02
CA THR A 55 0.63 5.31 24.01
C THR A 55 -0.11 5.28 22.67
N LYS A 56 -0.82 6.35 22.33
CA LYS A 56 -1.45 6.55 21.03
C LYS A 56 -0.78 7.69 20.28
N ILE A 57 -0.77 7.55 18.94
CA ILE A 57 -0.33 8.60 18.02
C ILE A 57 -1.28 8.68 16.83
N GLY A 58 -1.54 9.87 16.32
CA GLY A 58 -2.26 10.05 15.06
C GLY A 58 -1.37 9.70 13.86
N VAL A 59 -1.88 8.89 12.94
CA VAL A 59 -1.21 8.51 11.68
C VAL A 59 -2.09 8.93 10.51
N PRO A 60 -1.56 9.63 9.48
CA PRO A 60 -0.15 9.95 9.25
C PRO A 60 0.33 11.19 10.01
N SER A 61 1.54 11.16 10.52
CA SER A 61 2.21 12.30 11.14
C SER A 61 3.69 12.08 11.36
N CYS A 62 4.43 13.17 11.63
CA CYS A 62 5.74 13.10 12.26
C CYS A 62 5.56 13.05 13.79
N TRP A 63 6.26 12.18 14.48
CA TRP A 63 6.07 12.00 15.93
C TRP A 63 6.50 13.21 16.75
N GLU A 64 7.49 14.00 16.27
CA GLU A 64 7.92 15.23 16.95
C GLU A 64 6.79 16.28 17.02
N LEU A 65 5.97 16.38 15.98
CA LEU A 65 4.84 17.32 15.94
C LEU A 65 3.72 16.92 16.89
N GLN A 66 3.77 15.69 17.44
CA GLN A 66 2.87 15.22 18.49
C GLN A 66 3.56 15.11 19.86
N GLY A 67 4.77 15.69 20.00
CA GLY A 67 5.47 15.84 21.28
C GLY A 67 6.37 14.67 21.65
N PHE A 68 6.71 13.79 20.73
CA PHE A 68 7.62 12.65 20.96
C PHE A 68 8.99 12.90 20.35
N GLY A 69 9.99 12.12 20.79
CA GLY A 69 11.31 12.10 20.20
C GLY A 69 12.10 13.37 20.43
N THR A 70 13.07 13.62 19.59
CA THR A 70 14.00 14.75 19.66
C THR A 70 13.95 15.57 18.38
N TYR A 71 13.81 16.88 18.51
CA TYR A 71 13.97 17.79 17.38
C TYR A 71 15.45 17.81 16.96
N GLN A 72 15.70 17.51 15.70
CA GLN A 72 17.04 17.47 15.11
C GLN A 72 17.10 18.31 13.84
N TYR A 73 18.12 19.16 13.75
CA TYR A 73 18.37 19.96 12.56
C TYR A 73 19.43 19.32 11.67
N GLY A 74 19.19 19.28 10.35
CA GLY A 74 20.01 18.53 9.40
C GLY A 74 21.38 19.12 9.08
N MET A 75 21.61 20.41 9.39
CA MET A 75 22.92 21.06 9.21
C MET A 75 23.30 21.89 10.45
N LYS A 76 24.61 22.16 10.55
CA LYS A 76 25.15 23.16 11.49
C LYS A 76 24.78 24.55 11.00
N PHE A 77 24.19 25.36 11.86
CA PHE A 77 23.78 26.72 11.55
C PHE A 77 24.60 27.73 12.39
N TYR A 78 25.16 28.76 11.74
CA TYR A 78 25.95 29.82 12.35
C TYR A 78 27.09 29.36 13.29
N GLY A 79 27.84 28.33 12.92
CA GLY A 79 28.97 27.84 13.70
C GLY A 79 28.59 27.18 15.05
N LYS A 80 27.30 27.13 15.42
CA LYS A 80 26.85 26.37 16.56
C LYS A 80 26.80 24.89 16.18
N ALA A 81 27.60 24.11 16.91
CA ALA A 81 27.45 22.66 16.86
C ALA A 81 26.11 22.32 17.50
N PHE A 82 25.12 21.87 16.71
CA PHE A 82 24.07 21.05 17.28
C PHE A 82 24.75 19.79 17.84
N PRO A 83 24.24 19.20 18.93
CA PRO A 83 24.83 18.00 19.49
C PRO A 83 25.07 17.01 18.34
N GLU A 84 26.29 16.51 18.22
CA GLU A 84 26.61 15.42 17.30
C GLU A 84 25.99 14.15 17.87
N GLY A 85 24.71 14.01 17.73
CA GLY A 85 23.96 12.82 18.07
C GLY A 85 23.11 12.50 16.87
N VAL A 86 23.42 11.43 16.17
CA VAL A 86 22.44 10.76 15.34
C VAL A 86 21.28 10.46 16.27
N ALA A 87 20.10 11.02 16.01
CA ALA A 87 18.92 10.64 16.78
C ALA A 87 18.59 9.18 16.44
N ASP A 88 19.10 8.27 17.24
CA ASP A 88 18.86 6.82 17.11
C ASP A 88 17.47 6.46 17.63
N GLU A 89 16.51 7.30 17.30
CA GLU A 89 15.13 7.13 17.70
C GLU A 89 14.41 6.24 16.71
N GLN A 90 13.57 5.36 17.26
CA GLN A 90 12.65 4.54 16.50
C GLN A 90 11.23 4.78 17.00
N GLY A 91 10.29 4.84 16.06
CA GLY A 91 8.86 4.76 16.32
C GLY A 91 8.40 3.32 16.12
N LEU A 92 7.84 2.72 17.17
CA LEU A 92 7.21 1.41 17.14
C LEU A 92 5.71 1.60 17.06
N TYR A 93 5.07 1.08 16.01
CA TYR A 93 3.64 1.24 15.76
C TYR A 93 2.94 -0.11 15.76
N LYS A 94 1.67 -0.13 16.26
CA LYS A 94 0.76 -1.26 16.09
C LYS A 94 -0.61 -0.79 15.70
N TYR A 95 -1.25 -1.53 14.80
CA TYR A 95 -2.62 -1.27 14.37
C TYR A 95 -3.34 -2.58 14.07
N GLU A 96 -4.58 -2.71 14.56
CA GLU A 96 -5.45 -3.84 14.27
C GLU A 96 -6.49 -3.45 13.23
N PHE A 97 -6.72 -4.34 12.26
CA PHE A 97 -7.69 -4.10 11.19
C PHE A 97 -8.33 -5.40 10.70
N GLU A 98 -9.47 -5.26 10.07
CA GLU A 98 -10.19 -6.35 9.40
C GLU A 98 -10.19 -6.11 7.90
N LEU A 99 -10.21 -7.18 7.12
CA LEU A 99 -10.38 -7.12 5.67
C LEU A 99 -11.70 -7.79 5.29
N PRO A 100 -12.42 -7.24 4.28
CA PRO A 100 -13.63 -7.84 3.78
C PRO A 100 -13.45 -9.30 3.37
N ALA A 101 -14.43 -10.15 3.67
CA ALA A 101 -14.38 -11.59 3.36
C ALA A 101 -14.29 -11.83 1.84
N GLU A 102 -14.94 -10.97 1.05
CA GLU A 102 -14.96 -11.00 -0.41
C GLU A 102 -13.62 -10.65 -1.08
N TRP A 103 -12.65 -10.16 -0.31
CA TRP A 103 -11.29 -9.93 -0.81
C TRP A 103 -10.44 -11.22 -0.82
N ASN A 104 -10.94 -12.29 -0.25
CA ASN A 104 -10.26 -13.58 -0.32
C ASN A 104 -10.10 -14.02 -1.78
N GLY A 105 -8.88 -14.37 -2.19
CA GLY A 105 -8.53 -14.71 -3.58
C GLY A 105 -8.09 -13.52 -4.44
N LYS A 106 -8.16 -12.28 -3.93
CA LYS A 106 -7.54 -11.11 -4.56
C LYS A 106 -6.04 -11.02 -4.22
N GLN A 107 -5.30 -10.27 -5.02
CA GLN A 107 -3.95 -9.81 -4.67
C GLN A 107 -4.08 -8.67 -3.67
N ILE A 108 -3.46 -8.83 -2.50
CA ILE A 108 -3.51 -7.84 -1.42
C ILE A 108 -2.15 -7.16 -1.28
N GLU A 109 -2.16 -5.85 -1.44
CA GLU A 109 -0.98 -5.00 -1.33
C GLU A 109 -1.13 -4.05 -0.14
N LEU A 110 -0.11 -4.01 0.72
CA LEU A 110 0.04 -3.00 1.76
C LEU A 110 0.91 -1.87 1.20
N VAL A 111 0.37 -0.67 1.16
CA VAL A 111 0.99 0.51 0.56
C VAL A 111 1.29 1.54 1.64
N PHE A 112 2.52 2.02 1.65
CA PHE A 112 2.96 3.21 2.38
C PHE A 112 3.29 4.30 1.36
N GLU A 113 2.67 5.46 1.48
CA GLU A 113 3.00 6.61 0.62
C GLU A 113 4.32 7.29 1.03
N GLY A 114 4.80 7.02 2.24
CA GLY A 114 6.09 7.47 2.76
C GLY A 114 6.21 7.40 4.27
N SER A 115 7.41 7.10 4.75
CA SER A 115 7.78 7.09 6.17
C SER A 115 9.25 7.48 6.33
N MET A 116 9.60 8.16 7.40
CA MET A 116 10.95 8.69 7.65
C MET A 116 11.63 7.90 8.78
N THR A 117 12.68 7.07 8.50
CA THR A 117 13.34 6.84 7.20
C THR A 117 13.35 5.34 6.89
N ASP A 118 14.10 4.53 7.65
CA ASP A 118 14.10 3.07 7.47
C ASP A 118 12.86 2.46 8.07
N THR A 119 12.15 1.66 7.30
CA THR A 119 10.87 1.11 7.72
C THR A 119 10.83 -0.41 7.59
N GLN A 120 10.64 -1.07 8.73
CA GLN A 120 10.41 -2.52 8.80
C GLN A 120 8.94 -2.78 9.10
N VAL A 121 8.34 -3.70 8.34
CA VAL A 121 6.91 -4.00 8.44
C VAL A 121 6.68 -5.48 8.70
N LYS A 122 5.78 -5.77 9.65
CA LYS A 122 5.25 -7.11 9.89
C LYS A 122 3.73 -7.09 9.83
N ILE A 123 3.17 -8.16 9.31
CA ILE A 123 1.74 -8.47 9.39
C ILE A 123 1.57 -9.82 10.05
N ASN A 124 0.76 -9.87 11.10
CA ASN A 124 0.48 -11.10 11.84
C ASN A 124 1.77 -11.81 12.31
N GLY A 125 2.78 -11.03 12.75
CA GLY A 125 4.09 -11.51 13.21
C GLY A 125 5.07 -11.88 12.10
N ARG A 126 4.67 -11.90 10.81
CA ARG A 126 5.52 -12.27 9.67
C ARG A 126 6.01 -10.99 8.96
N LYS A 127 7.29 -10.93 8.57
CA LYS A 127 7.84 -9.81 7.79
C LYS A 127 7.04 -9.64 6.49
N ALA A 128 6.63 -8.40 6.18
CA ALA A 128 5.95 -8.09 4.93
C ALA A 128 6.88 -8.18 3.71
N GLY A 129 8.14 -7.78 3.89
CA GLY A 129 9.19 -7.82 2.88
C GLY A 129 10.52 -7.35 3.44
N SER A 130 11.44 -6.93 2.58
CA SER A 130 12.69 -6.28 2.96
C SER A 130 12.43 -4.93 3.63
N MET A 131 13.37 -4.47 4.45
CA MET A 131 13.34 -3.13 5.02
C MET A 131 13.35 -2.09 3.89
N HIS A 132 12.41 -1.15 3.93
CA HIS A 132 12.42 0.00 3.04
C HIS A 132 13.40 1.05 3.58
N GLN A 133 14.14 1.70 2.69
CA GLN A 133 15.06 2.80 3.00
C GLN A 133 14.75 3.99 2.10
N GLY A 134 14.65 5.18 2.69
CA GLY A 134 14.29 6.41 2.00
C GLY A 134 12.96 6.98 2.46
N ALA A 135 12.92 8.32 2.67
CA ALA A 135 11.80 8.98 3.32
C ALA A 135 10.64 9.30 2.35
N PHE A 136 10.93 9.58 1.08
CA PHE A 136 10.00 10.31 0.21
C PHE A 136 9.34 9.45 -0.86
N TYR A 137 9.56 8.13 -0.82
CA TYR A 137 9.11 7.17 -1.82
C TYR A 137 7.94 6.34 -1.32
N ARG A 138 6.99 6.09 -2.22
CA ARG A 138 6.00 5.05 -2.02
C ARG A 138 6.67 3.68 -2.07
N PHE A 139 6.29 2.79 -1.16
CA PHE A 139 6.69 1.40 -1.20
C PHE A 139 5.51 0.47 -0.92
N ILE A 140 5.58 -0.75 -1.46
CA ILE A 140 4.48 -1.68 -1.52
C ILE A 140 4.97 -3.08 -1.15
N TYR A 141 4.18 -3.77 -0.34
CA TYR A 141 4.39 -5.19 -0.03
C TYR A 141 3.19 -6.01 -0.48
N ASN A 142 3.41 -7.07 -1.26
CA ASN A 142 2.37 -8.07 -1.47
C ASN A 142 2.25 -8.92 -0.19
N VAL A 143 1.07 -8.88 0.43
CA VAL A 143 0.80 -9.52 1.71
C VAL A 143 -0.35 -10.54 1.62
N SER A 144 -0.71 -10.95 0.41
CA SER A 144 -1.83 -11.85 0.13
C SER A 144 -1.81 -13.14 0.95
N ASP A 145 -0.62 -13.70 1.19
CA ASP A 145 -0.40 -14.93 1.97
C ASP A 145 -0.25 -14.71 3.48
N ARG A 146 -0.38 -13.46 3.96
CA ARG A 146 -0.12 -13.06 5.35
C ARG A 146 -1.32 -12.50 6.07
N VAL A 147 -2.44 -12.27 5.37
CA VAL A 147 -3.63 -11.63 5.92
C VAL A 147 -4.77 -12.61 6.13
N PHE A 148 -5.66 -12.26 7.06
CA PHE A 148 -6.93 -12.94 7.33
C PHE A 148 -8.07 -12.10 6.79
N PHE A 149 -9.14 -12.77 6.33
CA PHE A 149 -10.33 -12.15 5.78
C PHE A 149 -11.54 -12.39 6.67
N GLY A 150 -12.47 -11.44 6.68
CA GLY A 150 -13.66 -11.45 7.51
C GLY A 150 -13.38 -11.08 8.97
N SER A 151 -14.44 -11.00 9.78
CA SER A 151 -14.40 -10.48 11.16
C SER A 151 -13.97 -11.50 12.21
N LYS A 152 -13.77 -12.77 11.85
CA LYS A 152 -13.41 -13.84 12.84
C LYS A 152 -12.02 -13.64 13.42
N LYS A 153 -11.12 -13.00 12.70
CA LYS A 153 -9.74 -12.79 13.13
C LYS A 153 -9.21 -11.47 12.56
N LYS A 154 -8.83 -10.56 13.44
CA LYS A 154 -8.19 -9.32 13.07
C LYS A 154 -6.77 -9.54 12.56
N ASN A 155 -6.34 -8.68 11.68
CA ASN A 155 -4.94 -8.55 11.28
C ASN A 155 -4.23 -7.57 12.20
N VAL A 156 -2.98 -7.85 12.50
CA VAL A 156 -2.11 -6.98 13.30
C VAL A 156 -0.98 -6.49 12.40
N LEU A 157 -0.93 -5.18 12.18
CA LEU A 157 0.16 -4.48 11.53
C LEU A 157 1.13 -3.98 12.59
N GLU A 158 2.40 -4.34 12.48
CA GLU A 158 3.50 -3.82 13.31
C GLU A 158 4.51 -3.14 12.40
N VAL A 159 4.86 -1.90 12.71
CA VAL A 159 5.81 -1.10 11.93
C VAL A 159 6.87 -0.54 12.86
N THR A 160 8.13 -0.67 12.47
CA THR A 160 9.26 0.00 13.11
C THR A 160 9.83 1.00 12.11
N VAL A 161 9.86 2.26 12.50
CA VAL A 161 10.44 3.35 11.69
C VAL A 161 11.64 3.90 12.43
N SER A 162 12.82 3.87 11.80
CA SER A 162 14.03 4.53 12.31
C SER A 162 14.14 5.92 11.71
N LYS A 163 14.46 6.91 12.55
CA LYS A 163 14.60 8.31 12.12
C LYS A 163 15.78 8.50 11.17
N GLU A 164 16.91 7.89 11.49
CA GLU A 164 18.08 7.82 10.62
C GLU A 164 18.11 6.50 9.86
N SER A 165 18.66 6.52 8.64
CA SER A 165 18.83 5.31 7.86
C SER A 165 20.11 4.57 8.25
N ALA A 166 20.08 3.25 8.21
CA ALA A 166 21.30 2.43 8.24
C ALA A 166 22.18 2.62 6.99
N ASN A 167 21.63 3.23 5.93
CA ASN A 167 22.35 3.56 4.70
C ASN A 167 22.90 4.99 4.76
N ALA A 168 24.22 5.14 4.83
CA ALA A 168 24.87 6.45 4.89
C ALA A 168 24.56 7.34 3.67
N GLY A 169 24.35 6.75 2.48
CA GLY A 169 24.00 7.49 1.27
C GLY A 169 22.59 8.11 1.37
N VAL A 170 21.65 7.38 1.95
CA VAL A 170 20.30 7.90 2.23
C VAL A 170 20.37 9.07 3.22
N ASN A 171 21.12 8.93 4.31
CA ASN A 171 21.29 10.01 5.29
C ASN A 171 21.93 11.24 4.65
N LEU A 172 22.94 11.06 3.80
CA LEU A 172 23.59 12.17 3.10
C LEU A 172 22.61 12.89 2.17
N ALA A 173 21.78 12.15 1.45
CA ALA A 173 20.84 12.70 0.48
C ALA A 173 19.59 13.33 1.12
N GLU A 174 19.08 12.76 2.21
CA GLU A 174 17.75 13.07 2.71
C GLU A 174 17.70 13.62 4.14
N ARG A 175 18.80 13.54 4.92
CA ARG A 175 18.82 13.92 6.34
C ARG A 175 19.82 15.06 6.63
N ARG A 176 20.59 15.52 5.64
CA ARG A 176 21.65 16.52 5.81
C ARG A 176 21.42 17.73 4.92
N ALA A 177 20.48 18.58 5.34
CA ALA A 177 20.18 19.85 4.68
C ALA A 177 19.60 20.86 5.66
N ASP A 178 19.27 22.06 5.17
CA ASP A 178 18.75 23.18 5.94
C ASP A 178 17.27 22.99 6.28
N TYR A 179 16.97 21.93 7.05
CA TYR A 179 15.63 21.63 7.55
C TYR A 179 15.68 20.77 8.82
N TRP A 180 14.55 20.71 9.52
CA TRP A 180 14.35 19.81 10.66
C TRP A 180 14.16 18.37 10.18
N ASN A 181 14.92 17.45 10.75
CA ASN A 181 14.75 16.02 10.52
C ASN A 181 13.63 15.49 11.42
N PHE A 182 12.56 15.06 10.79
CA PHE A 182 11.45 14.42 11.47
C PHE A 182 11.49 12.90 11.28
N GLY A 183 10.78 12.18 12.15
CA GLY A 183 10.57 10.75 12.06
C GLY A 183 9.08 10.42 12.01
N GLY A 184 8.73 9.26 11.47
CA GLY A 184 7.37 8.77 11.53
C GLY A 184 6.75 8.36 10.19
N ILE A 185 5.54 7.82 10.31
CA ILE A 185 4.69 7.52 9.15
C ILE A 185 3.92 8.79 8.81
N PHE A 186 4.50 9.63 7.95
CA PHE A 186 3.98 10.97 7.69
C PHE A 186 3.06 11.08 6.48
N ARG A 187 2.91 9.98 5.73
CA ARG A 187 1.98 9.85 4.61
C ARG A 187 1.03 8.65 4.81
N PRO A 188 -0.08 8.61 4.07
CA PRO A 188 -1.09 7.57 4.23
C PRO A 188 -0.59 6.14 4.11
N VAL A 189 -1.23 5.25 4.86
CA VAL A 189 -1.07 3.79 4.78
C VAL A 189 -2.41 3.17 4.44
N PHE A 190 -2.43 2.27 3.45
CA PHE A 190 -3.66 1.61 3.03
C PHE A 190 -3.41 0.22 2.42
N ILE A 191 -4.45 -0.58 2.39
CA ILE A 191 -4.51 -1.84 1.65
C ILE A 191 -5.16 -1.59 0.29
N VAL A 192 -4.61 -2.22 -0.75
CA VAL A 192 -5.22 -2.33 -2.08
C VAL A 192 -5.51 -3.80 -2.35
N ALA A 193 -6.76 -4.09 -2.69
CA ALA A 193 -7.20 -5.41 -3.13
C ALA A 193 -7.44 -5.37 -4.64
N LYS A 194 -6.53 -5.97 -5.40
CA LYS A 194 -6.61 -6.08 -6.86
C LYS A 194 -7.22 -7.42 -7.25
N PRO A 195 -7.95 -7.53 -8.36
CA PRO A 195 -8.29 -8.83 -8.94
C PRO A 195 -7.04 -9.72 -9.08
N ALA A 196 -7.19 -11.04 -9.01
CA ALA A 196 -6.06 -11.96 -9.17
C ALA A 196 -5.32 -11.74 -10.50
N GLN A 197 -6.08 -11.42 -11.55
CA GLN A 197 -5.55 -10.96 -12.83
C GLN A 197 -5.79 -9.46 -12.92
N ASN A 198 -4.73 -8.68 -13.07
CA ASN A 198 -4.84 -7.22 -13.06
C ASN A 198 -3.75 -6.57 -13.92
N ILE A 199 -3.96 -5.30 -14.23
CA ILE A 199 -2.93 -4.43 -14.77
C ILE A 199 -2.06 -3.99 -13.59
N ASP A 200 -0.79 -4.38 -13.63
CA ASP A 200 0.17 -4.03 -12.58
C ASP A 200 0.69 -2.60 -12.74
N ARG A 201 1.03 -2.24 -13.99
CA ARG A 201 1.58 -0.93 -14.31
C ARG A 201 1.17 -0.47 -15.71
N LEU A 202 0.99 0.84 -15.85
CA LEU A 202 0.88 1.52 -17.13
C LEU A 202 2.07 2.46 -17.33
N ALA A 203 2.69 2.43 -18.52
CA ALA A 203 3.62 3.45 -18.95
C ALA A 203 2.97 4.23 -20.09
N ILE A 204 2.66 5.50 -19.85
CA ILE A 204 1.91 6.35 -20.78
C ILE A 204 2.85 7.43 -21.31
N ASP A 205 2.88 7.58 -22.65
CA ASP A 205 3.54 8.67 -23.34
C ASP A 205 2.52 9.39 -24.24
N ALA A 206 1.97 10.50 -23.74
CA ALA A 206 1.02 11.34 -24.44
C ALA A 206 1.72 12.60 -24.92
N LYS A 207 1.74 12.83 -26.24
CA LYS A 207 2.45 13.94 -26.87
C LYS A 207 1.53 15.09 -27.26
N ALA A 208 2.08 16.28 -27.32
CA ALA A 208 1.34 17.50 -27.69
C ALA A 208 0.82 17.48 -29.14
N ASP A 209 1.42 16.68 -30.01
CA ASP A 209 0.99 16.49 -31.39
C ASP A 209 -0.22 15.55 -31.54
N GLY A 210 -0.71 15.00 -30.44
CA GLY A 210 -1.84 14.08 -30.40
C GLY A 210 -1.46 12.60 -30.47
N ASN A 211 -0.18 12.26 -30.58
CA ASN A 211 0.27 10.89 -30.48
C ASN A 211 0.13 10.37 -29.03
N PHE A 212 -0.41 9.17 -28.89
CA PHE A 212 -0.59 8.52 -27.59
C PHE A 212 -0.06 7.08 -27.64
N TYR A 213 0.84 6.77 -26.73
CA TYR A 213 1.38 5.43 -26.55
C TYR A 213 1.15 4.97 -25.11
N ALA A 214 0.80 3.72 -24.92
CA ALA A 214 0.61 3.14 -23.60
C ALA A 214 1.07 1.68 -23.57
N ASP A 215 2.09 1.40 -22.78
CA ASP A 215 2.46 0.02 -22.44
C ASP A 215 1.68 -0.43 -21.20
N CYS A 216 0.97 -1.54 -21.32
CA CYS A 216 0.16 -2.12 -20.28
C CYS A 216 0.85 -3.40 -19.77
N PHE A 217 1.36 -3.35 -18.53
CA PHE A 217 2.02 -4.47 -17.88
C PHE A 217 1.01 -5.23 -17.02
N LEU A 218 0.85 -6.52 -17.29
CA LEU A 218 -0.05 -7.40 -16.53
C LEU A 218 0.74 -8.13 -15.46
N ASN A 219 0.10 -8.42 -14.32
CA ASN A 219 0.73 -9.20 -13.24
C ASN A 219 0.92 -10.67 -13.60
N MET A 220 0.23 -11.17 -14.61
CA MET A 220 0.38 -12.51 -15.17
C MET A 220 -0.08 -12.55 -16.63
N ALA A 221 0.56 -13.40 -17.43
CA ALA A 221 0.12 -13.67 -18.80
C ALA A 221 -1.18 -14.49 -18.75
N VAL A 222 -2.15 -14.11 -19.58
CA VAL A 222 -3.42 -14.82 -19.76
C VAL A 222 -3.61 -15.09 -21.25
N GLU A 223 -3.72 -16.34 -21.62
CA GLU A 223 -3.93 -16.72 -23.03
C GLU A 223 -5.24 -16.10 -23.55
N GLY A 224 -5.18 -15.48 -24.73
CA GLY A 224 -6.30 -14.82 -25.36
C GLY A 224 -6.75 -13.51 -24.69
N ALA A 225 -6.01 -13.00 -23.70
CA ALA A 225 -6.31 -11.72 -23.09
C ALA A 225 -6.12 -10.58 -24.10
N ARG A 226 -6.97 -9.56 -23.97
CA ARG A 226 -6.94 -8.33 -24.78
C ARG A 226 -6.98 -7.11 -23.88
N VAL A 227 -6.23 -6.09 -24.24
CA VAL A 227 -6.28 -4.78 -23.60
C VAL A 227 -7.11 -3.84 -24.46
N HIS A 228 -8.20 -3.34 -23.90
CA HIS A 228 -9.07 -2.36 -24.52
C HIS A 228 -8.81 -0.98 -23.90
N THR A 229 -8.34 -0.06 -24.73
CA THR A 229 -8.01 1.32 -24.33
C THR A 229 -9.04 2.27 -24.92
N VAL A 230 -9.61 3.12 -24.08
CA VAL A 230 -10.54 4.18 -24.48
C VAL A 230 -10.02 5.52 -23.96
N ILE A 231 -9.87 6.50 -24.86
CA ILE A 231 -9.50 7.86 -24.50
C ILE A 231 -10.77 8.71 -24.58
N THR A 232 -11.05 9.44 -23.51
CA THR A 232 -12.20 10.35 -23.42
C THR A 232 -11.73 11.78 -23.16
N ASP A 233 -12.52 12.75 -23.62
CA ASP A 233 -12.35 14.15 -23.22
C ASP A 233 -12.81 14.37 -21.76
N VAL A 234 -12.64 15.59 -21.26
CA VAL A 234 -13.03 15.98 -19.89
C VAL A 234 -14.54 15.89 -19.64
N LYS A 235 -15.36 15.78 -20.68
CA LYS A 235 -16.82 15.61 -20.60
C LYS A 235 -17.23 14.15 -20.72
N GLY A 236 -16.26 13.22 -20.81
CA GLY A 236 -16.51 11.79 -20.96
C GLY A 236 -16.82 11.32 -22.38
N LYS A 237 -16.73 12.21 -23.40
CA LYS A 237 -16.94 11.85 -24.80
C LYS A 237 -15.71 11.07 -25.31
N LYS A 238 -15.95 9.91 -25.94
CA LYS A 238 -14.89 9.10 -26.55
C LYS A 238 -14.19 9.88 -27.68
N VAL A 239 -12.86 9.98 -27.62
CA VAL A 239 -11.99 10.61 -28.59
C VAL A 239 -11.30 9.56 -29.44
N ALA A 240 -10.78 8.51 -28.82
CA ALA A 240 -10.10 7.41 -29.49
C ALA A 240 -10.35 6.08 -28.76
N GLU A 241 -10.11 4.98 -29.48
CA GLU A 241 -10.28 3.63 -28.98
C GLU A 241 -9.34 2.68 -29.71
N ASN A 242 -8.73 1.77 -28.98
CA ASN A 242 -7.91 0.69 -29.54
C ASN A 242 -8.07 -0.59 -28.73
N THR A 243 -7.85 -1.74 -29.38
CA THR A 243 -7.79 -3.05 -28.70
C THR A 243 -6.54 -3.78 -29.20
N SER A 244 -5.67 -4.16 -28.26
CA SER A 244 -4.43 -4.89 -28.51
C SER A 244 -4.49 -6.27 -27.89
N ASP A 245 -4.00 -7.28 -28.60
CA ASP A 245 -3.83 -8.63 -28.06
C ASP A 245 -2.60 -8.67 -27.14
N VAL A 246 -2.72 -9.39 -26.02
CA VAL A 246 -1.58 -9.67 -25.15
C VAL A 246 -0.70 -10.69 -25.87
N ARG A 247 0.58 -10.38 -26.05
CA ARG A 247 1.53 -11.27 -26.75
C ARG A 247 1.79 -12.50 -25.91
N THR A 248 1.72 -13.67 -26.54
CA THR A 248 2.09 -14.95 -25.90
C THR A 248 3.54 -14.91 -25.42
N GLY A 249 3.76 -15.24 -24.16
CA GLY A 249 5.08 -15.21 -23.52
C GLY A 249 5.56 -13.83 -23.08
N SER A 250 4.70 -12.81 -23.16
CA SER A 250 4.96 -11.47 -22.63
C SER A 250 3.88 -11.09 -21.59
N ASP A 251 4.29 -10.32 -20.63
CA ASP A 251 3.43 -9.79 -19.58
C ASP A 251 2.95 -8.34 -19.85
N HIS A 252 3.16 -7.86 -21.10
CA HIS A 252 2.74 -6.53 -21.51
C HIS A 252 2.02 -6.49 -22.86
N ALA A 253 1.18 -5.46 -23.05
CA ALA A 253 0.55 -5.07 -24.30
C ALA A 253 0.81 -3.57 -24.57
N SER A 254 1.08 -3.22 -25.80
CA SER A 254 1.35 -1.83 -26.27
C SER A 254 0.35 -1.40 -27.33
#